data_938e6e2c316e6bc953fb1fdb99ee4f33
#
_entry.id   938e6e2c316e6bc953fb1fdb99ee4f33
#
_cell.length_a   1.000
_cell.length_b   1.000
_cell.length_c   1.000
_cell.angle_alpha   90.00
_cell.angle_beta   90.00
_cell.angle_gamma   90.00
#
_symmetry.space_group_name_H-M   'P 1'
#
loop_
_entity.id
_entity.type
_entity.pdbx_description
1 polymer ?
#
loop_
_entity_poly.entity_id
_entity_poly.type
_entity_poly.pdbx_seq_one_letter_code
_entity_poly.pdbx_strand_id
1 'polypeptide(L)'
;DFKVGANELRNNMIIPTPILEIAKFKLAKSHKQRALLNAEMYSMQDAIEPGYIDELIEANQLYDAALAKAKDLGTLAHPQYDQTKKIDQEDVIKKISSGIDQIEGVLPKQSL
;
A
#
# COMPACT_ATOMS: atom_id res chain seq x y z
N ASP A 1 -3.30 1.02 21.81
CA ASP A 1 -2.11 1.05 20.98
C ASP A 1 -2.36 0.31 19.68
N PHE A 2 -2.48 1.05 18.58
CA PHE A 2 -2.67 0.48 17.26
C PHE A 2 -1.33 0.08 16.66
N LYS A 3 -1.35 -1.00 15.86
CA LYS A 3 -0.20 -1.45 15.09
C LYS A 3 -0.54 -1.53 13.62
N VAL A 4 0.48 -1.35 12.79
CA VAL A 4 0.39 -1.44 11.34
C VAL A 4 1.25 -2.62 10.89
N GLY A 5 0.75 -3.40 9.97
CA GLY A 5 1.50 -4.51 9.40
C GLY A 5 0.63 -5.49 8.64
N ALA A 6 1.30 -6.45 8.01
CA ALA A 6 0.67 -7.57 7.32
C ALA A 6 0.82 -8.81 8.19
N ASN A 7 -0.25 -9.23 8.83
CA ASN A 7 -0.22 -10.34 9.81
C ASN A 7 -0.72 -11.67 9.25
N GLU A 8 -0.95 -11.76 7.95
CA GLU A 8 -1.54 -12.94 7.31
C GLU A 8 -0.74 -14.22 7.61
N LEU A 9 0.59 -14.16 7.49
CA LEU A 9 1.42 -15.35 7.72
C LEU A 9 1.41 -15.81 9.18
N ARG A 10 1.19 -14.89 10.13
CA ARG A 10 1.02 -15.27 11.55
C ARG A 10 -0.30 -15.98 11.80
N ASN A 11 -1.27 -15.77 10.94
CA ASN A 11 -2.60 -16.38 11.01
C ASN A 11 -2.77 -17.53 10.02
N ASN A 12 -1.67 -18.10 9.51
CA ASN A 12 -1.66 -19.18 8.52
C ASN A 12 -2.43 -18.84 7.25
N MET A 13 -2.41 -17.56 6.85
CA MET A 13 -3.08 -17.06 5.66
C MET A 13 -2.06 -16.61 4.62
N ILE A 14 -2.38 -16.87 3.35
CA ILE A 14 -1.59 -16.32 2.24
C ILE A 14 -1.89 -14.83 2.13
N ILE A 15 -0.88 -14.02 1.84
CA ILE A 15 -1.11 -12.63 1.42
C ILE A 15 -1.57 -12.69 -0.04
N PRO A 16 -2.82 -12.28 -0.35
CA PRO A 16 -3.29 -12.30 -1.74
C PRO A 16 -2.41 -11.47 -2.66
N THR A 17 -2.20 -11.94 -3.89
CA THR A 17 -1.29 -11.30 -4.84
C THR A 17 -1.54 -9.79 -5.01
N PRO A 18 -2.78 -9.29 -5.17
CA PRO A 18 -2.99 -7.84 -5.30
C PRO A 18 -2.49 -7.06 -4.08
N ILE A 19 -2.75 -7.56 -2.88
CA ILE A 19 -2.32 -6.91 -1.64
C ILE A 19 -0.79 -6.96 -1.53
N LEU A 20 -0.20 -8.12 -1.83
CA LEU A 20 1.25 -8.29 -1.81
C LEU A 20 1.95 -7.32 -2.77
N GLU A 21 1.44 -7.18 -3.98
CA GLU A 21 2.02 -6.29 -4.98
C GLU A 21 1.91 -4.81 -4.59
N ILE A 22 0.78 -4.40 -4.00
CA ILE A 22 0.61 -3.04 -3.48
C ILE A 22 1.63 -2.78 -2.36
N ALA A 23 1.76 -3.73 -1.42
CA ALA A 23 2.70 -3.61 -0.32
C ALA A 23 4.15 -3.55 -0.81
N LYS A 24 4.52 -4.41 -1.76
CA LYS A 24 5.86 -4.40 -2.35
C LYS A 24 6.17 -3.09 -3.06
N PHE A 25 5.18 -2.48 -3.69
CA PHE A 25 5.35 -1.20 -4.38
C PHE A 25 5.51 -0.05 -3.37
N LYS A 26 4.76 -0.06 -2.28
CA LYS A 26 4.76 1.01 -1.26
C LYS A 26 5.95 0.91 -0.32
N LEU A 27 6.32 -0.27 0.13
CA LEU A 27 7.30 -0.46 1.19
C LEU A 27 8.73 -0.24 0.70
N ALA A 28 9.59 0.24 1.60
CA ALA A 28 11.02 0.34 1.35
C ALA A 28 11.60 -1.04 1.06
N LYS A 29 12.45 -1.14 0.04
CA LYS A 29 13.04 -2.41 -0.39
C LYS A 29 13.76 -3.13 0.74
N SER A 30 14.46 -2.38 1.61
CA SER A 30 15.20 -2.93 2.75
C SER A 30 14.31 -3.52 3.84
N HIS A 31 13.01 -3.21 3.84
CA HIS A 31 12.06 -3.66 4.86
C HIS A 31 11.09 -4.73 4.38
N LYS A 32 11.07 -5.08 3.09
CA LYS A 32 10.09 -6.03 2.54
C LYS A 32 10.09 -7.38 3.25
N GLN A 33 11.26 -7.96 3.47
CA GLN A 33 11.40 -9.26 4.13
C GLN A 33 10.77 -9.23 5.51
N ARG A 34 11.16 -8.25 6.32
CA ARG A 34 10.69 -8.11 7.71
C ARG A 34 9.20 -7.82 7.75
N ALA A 35 8.74 -6.90 6.90
CA ALA A 35 7.35 -6.44 6.91
C ALA A 35 6.38 -7.52 6.42
N LEU A 36 6.73 -8.25 5.38
CA LEU A 36 5.82 -9.18 4.71
C LEU A 36 6.05 -10.63 5.11
N LEU A 37 7.26 -11.15 4.94
CA LEU A 37 7.54 -12.57 5.19
C LEU A 37 7.73 -12.86 6.68
N ASN A 38 8.33 -11.94 7.42
CA ASN A 38 8.47 -12.09 8.88
C ASN A 38 7.22 -11.59 9.62
N ALA A 39 6.26 -11.01 8.91
CA ALA A 39 5.00 -10.49 9.47
C ALA A 39 5.23 -9.59 10.68
N GLU A 40 6.23 -8.70 10.59
CA GLU A 40 6.53 -7.76 11.67
C GLU A 40 5.44 -6.70 11.76
N MET A 41 5.00 -6.45 13.00
CA MET A 41 3.98 -5.44 13.28
C MET A 41 4.66 -4.21 13.88
N TYR A 42 4.28 -3.03 13.40
CA TYR A 42 4.94 -1.77 13.74
C TYR A 42 3.99 -0.87 14.54
N SER A 43 4.53 -0.15 15.51
CA SER A 43 3.82 0.99 16.10
C SER A 43 3.59 2.05 15.03
N MET A 44 2.74 3.04 15.30
CA MET A 44 2.53 4.14 14.35
C MET A 44 3.83 4.88 14.05
N GLN A 45 4.65 5.11 15.10
CA GLN A 45 5.94 5.79 14.95
C GLN A 45 6.92 4.97 14.11
N ASP A 46 6.96 3.66 14.33
CA ASP A 46 7.91 2.79 13.65
C ASP A 46 7.47 2.42 12.22
N ALA A 47 6.23 2.73 11.85
CA ALA A 47 5.68 2.40 10.54
C ALA A 47 6.14 3.36 9.42
N ILE A 48 6.77 4.48 9.77
CA ILE A 48 7.27 5.46 8.80
C ILE A 48 8.47 4.89 8.04
N GLU A 49 9.45 4.35 8.76
CA GLU A 49 10.69 3.87 8.15
C GLU A 49 10.47 2.77 7.11
N PRO A 50 9.67 1.72 7.38
CA PRO A 50 9.36 0.72 6.36
C PRO A 50 8.49 1.24 5.22
N GLY A 51 7.81 2.38 5.39
CA GLY A 51 7.04 3.00 4.32
C GLY A 51 5.54 2.71 4.34
N TYR A 52 5.01 2.13 5.41
CA TYR A 52 3.57 1.94 5.53
C TYR A 52 2.83 3.28 5.60
N ILE A 53 3.39 4.24 6.32
CA ILE A 53 2.86 5.60 6.42
C ILE A 53 3.97 6.60 6.11
N ASP A 54 3.59 7.77 5.62
CA ASP A 54 4.55 8.80 5.23
C ASP A 54 4.80 9.81 6.36
N GLU A 55 3.76 10.16 7.10
CA GLU A 55 3.84 11.14 8.19
C GLU A 55 2.91 10.74 9.32
N LEU A 56 3.29 11.10 10.53
CA LEU A 56 2.46 10.93 11.72
C LEU A 56 1.99 12.30 12.18
N ILE A 57 0.68 12.52 12.21
CA ILE A 57 0.07 13.82 12.49
C ILE A 57 -0.87 13.67 13.70
N GLU A 58 -0.89 14.67 14.59
CA GLU A 58 -1.86 14.73 15.66
C GLU A 58 -3.30 14.69 15.10
N ALA A 59 -4.19 13.95 15.77
CA ALA A 59 -5.54 13.70 15.27
C ALA A 59 -6.31 14.99 14.97
N ASN A 60 -6.16 16.00 15.83
CA ASN A 60 -6.84 17.29 15.66
C ASN A 60 -6.29 18.15 14.53
N GLN A 61 -5.13 17.78 13.96
CA GLN A 61 -4.47 18.50 12.87
C GLN A 61 -4.48 17.71 11.56
N LEU A 62 -5.03 16.50 11.58
CA LEU A 62 -4.92 15.59 10.44
C LEU A 62 -5.58 16.15 9.18
N TYR A 63 -6.80 16.69 9.31
CA TYR A 63 -7.52 17.24 8.17
C TYR A 63 -6.77 18.42 7.53
N ASP A 64 -6.31 19.37 8.36
CA ASP A 64 -5.60 20.56 7.86
C ASP A 64 -4.26 20.18 7.22
N ALA A 65 -3.54 19.24 7.82
CA ALA A 65 -2.27 18.76 7.27
C ALA A 65 -2.48 18.05 5.93
N ALA A 66 -3.51 17.21 5.83
CA ALA A 66 -3.85 16.51 4.59
C ALA A 66 -4.27 17.50 3.49
N LEU A 67 -5.07 18.50 3.84
CA LEU A 67 -5.50 19.54 2.89
C LEU A 67 -4.31 20.36 2.38
N ALA A 68 -3.39 20.74 3.27
CA ALA A 68 -2.18 21.46 2.89
C ALA A 68 -1.31 20.64 1.94
N LYS A 69 -1.14 19.35 2.23
CA LYS A 69 -0.39 18.44 1.35
C LYS A 69 -1.06 18.29 -0.01
N ALA A 70 -2.38 18.16 -0.03
CA ALA A 70 -3.14 18.04 -1.28
C ALA A 70 -2.99 19.31 -2.15
N LYS A 71 -3.01 20.47 -1.55
CA LYS A 71 -2.81 21.76 -2.27
C LYS A 71 -1.38 21.84 -2.83
N ASP A 72 -0.38 21.44 -2.06
CA ASP A 72 1.01 21.42 -2.52
C ASP A 72 1.17 20.46 -3.70
N LEU A 73 0.69 19.24 -3.56
CA LEU A 73 0.78 18.22 -4.61
C LEU A 73 -0.04 18.59 -5.85
N GLY A 74 -1.13 19.37 -5.67
CA GLY A 74 -1.91 19.88 -6.77
C GLY A 74 -1.14 20.78 -7.72
N THR A 75 -0.05 21.39 -7.27
CA THR A 75 0.83 22.19 -8.14
C THR A 75 1.55 21.35 -9.18
N LEU A 76 1.59 20.03 -8.98
CA LEU A 76 2.20 19.07 -9.91
C LEU A 76 1.20 18.54 -10.94
N ALA A 77 -0.07 19.01 -10.92
CA ALA A 77 -1.13 18.52 -11.80
C ALA A 77 -0.93 19.04 -13.24
N HIS A 78 -0.07 18.35 -14.00
CA HIS A 78 0.23 18.64 -15.40
C HIS A 78 0.44 17.31 -16.16
N PRO A 79 0.44 17.34 -17.52
CA PRO A 79 0.53 16.12 -18.33
C PRO A 79 1.76 15.26 -18.02
N GLN A 80 2.89 15.88 -17.71
CA GLN A 80 4.14 15.17 -17.41
C GLN A 80 4.03 14.35 -16.13
N TYR A 81 3.31 14.84 -15.12
CA TYR A 81 3.04 14.07 -13.89
C TYR A 81 2.24 12.81 -14.22
N ASP A 82 1.15 12.95 -14.96
CA ASP A 82 0.30 11.83 -15.34
C ASP A 82 1.05 10.78 -16.14
N GLN A 83 1.83 11.22 -17.14
CA GLN A 83 2.65 10.32 -17.95
C GLN A 83 3.69 9.57 -17.11
N THR A 84 4.39 10.28 -16.24
CA THR A 84 5.41 9.69 -15.38
C THR A 84 4.81 8.67 -14.42
N LYS A 85 3.66 9.00 -13.82
CA LYS A 85 2.96 8.11 -12.92
C LYS A 85 2.52 6.83 -13.60
N LYS A 86 2.00 6.92 -14.82
CA LYS A 86 1.58 5.76 -15.61
C LYS A 86 2.76 4.84 -15.93
N ILE A 87 3.90 5.41 -16.29
CA ILE A 87 5.12 4.64 -16.55
C ILE A 87 5.61 3.96 -15.26
N ASP A 88 5.68 4.71 -14.17
CA ASP A 88 6.14 4.21 -12.88
C ASP A 88 5.30 3.03 -12.36
N GLN A 89 3.99 3.09 -12.58
CA GLN A 89 3.04 2.13 -12.02
C GLN A 89 2.61 1.03 -12.99
N GLU A 90 3.10 1.03 -14.22
CA GLU A 90 2.64 0.11 -15.27
C GLU A 90 2.76 -1.35 -14.85
N ASP A 91 3.92 -1.77 -14.38
CA ASP A 91 4.18 -3.17 -14.03
C ASP A 91 3.36 -3.62 -12.82
N VAL A 92 3.29 -2.79 -11.79
CA VAL A 92 2.52 -3.14 -10.58
C VAL A 92 1.03 -3.22 -10.87
N ILE A 93 0.50 -2.35 -11.73
CA ILE A 93 -0.90 -2.39 -12.13
C ILE A 93 -1.21 -3.69 -12.88
N LYS A 94 -0.35 -4.12 -13.78
CA LYS A 94 -0.50 -5.39 -14.50
C LYS A 94 -0.53 -6.58 -13.54
N LYS A 95 0.37 -6.59 -12.57
CA LYS A 95 0.44 -7.66 -11.56
C LYS A 95 -0.80 -7.68 -10.67
N ILE A 96 -1.28 -6.51 -10.27
CA ILE A 96 -2.50 -6.39 -9.46
C ILE A 96 -3.70 -6.91 -10.26
N SER A 97 -3.86 -6.49 -11.51
CA SER A 97 -4.97 -6.92 -12.37
C SER A 97 -4.97 -8.43 -12.59
N SER A 98 -3.79 -9.00 -12.89
CA SER A 98 -3.62 -10.44 -13.04
C SER A 98 -3.96 -11.19 -11.74
N GLY A 99 -3.56 -10.66 -10.60
CA GLY A 99 -3.86 -11.24 -9.30
C GLY A 99 -5.35 -11.22 -8.96
N ILE A 100 -6.06 -10.17 -9.35
CA ILE A 100 -7.51 -10.08 -9.19
C ILE A 100 -8.20 -11.14 -10.03
N ASP A 101 -7.80 -11.30 -11.29
CA ASP A 101 -8.35 -12.32 -12.18
C ASP A 101 -8.16 -13.73 -11.62
N GLN A 102 -7.00 -14.01 -11.03
CA GLN A 102 -6.74 -15.30 -10.37
C GLN A 102 -7.67 -15.53 -9.18
N ILE A 103 -7.92 -14.53 -8.36
CA ILE A 103 -8.82 -14.63 -7.21
C ILE A 103 -10.25 -14.87 -7.71
N GLU A 104 -10.72 -14.12 -8.70
CA GLU A 104 -12.05 -14.30 -9.28
C GLU A 104 -12.25 -15.69 -9.89
N GLY A 105 -11.19 -16.26 -10.48
CA GLY A 105 -11.21 -17.61 -11.01
C GLY A 105 -11.31 -18.70 -9.94
N VAL A 106 -10.92 -18.40 -8.70
CA VAL A 106 -10.92 -19.34 -7.56
C VAL A 106 -12.18 -19.22 -6.70
N LEU A 107 -12.77 -18.01 -6.63
CA LEU A 107 -13.95 -17.76 -5.82
C LEU A 107 -15.18 -18.39 -6.47
N PRO A 108 -16.10 -18.99 -5.66
CA PRO A 108 -17.36 -19.49 -6.19
C PRO A 108 -18.14 -18.34 -6.84
N LYS A 109 -18.67 -18.59 -8.06
CA LYS A 109 -19.56 -17.62 -8.68
C LYS A 109 -20.82 -17.54 -7.85
N GLN A 110 -21.14 -16.32 -7.37
CA GLN A 110 -22.41 -16.10 -6.71
C GLN A 110 -23.51 -16.14 -7.76
N SER A 111 -24.45 -17.05 -7.61
CA SER A 111 -25.66 -17.02 -8.40
C SER A 111 -26.55 -15.90 -7.88
N LEU A 112 -26.84 -14.95 -8.72
CA LEU A 112 -27.84 -13.92 -8.44
C LEU A 112 -29.25 -14.48 -8.65
#